data_0b12045e68a99334c5350383be7d5349
#
_entry.id   0b12045e68a99334c5350383be7d5349
#
_cell.length_a   1.000
_cell.length_b   1.000
_cell.length_c   1.000
_cell.angle_alpha   90.00
_cell.angle_beta   90.00
_cell.angle_gamma   90.00
#
_symmetry.space_group_name_H-M   'P 1'
#
loop_
_entity.id
_entity.type
_entity.pdbx_description
1 polymer ?
#
loop_
_entity_poly.entity_id
_entity_poly.type
_entity_poly.pdbx_seq_one_letter_code
_entity_poly.pdbx_strand_id
1 'polypeptide(L)'
;MKKPGRTVDEAILSLPKTEQAVVRRLRTLILECLPKAEEKGYYGLGVPFYTRHRMICFIWPSSFAWGKKPKENKGKLVTLGFCQGNLMSNEDGVLKAEGRKQVYCMYINSLTEINDDQIRALLFEAEMIDETFGLKKKRKKINR
;
A
#
# COMPACT_ATOMS: atom_id res chain seq x y z
N MET A 1 14.51 16.55 -21.68
CA MET A 1 13.86 16.61 -20.36
C MET A 1 12.85 15.48 -20.22
N LYS A 2 12.94 14.73 -19.14
CA LYS A 2 11.93 13.72 -18.86
C LYS A 2 10.65 14.40 -18.39
N LYS A 3 9.51 13.98 -18.94
CA LYS A 3 8.22 14.42 -18.41
C LYS A 3 8.10 13.97 -16.94
N PRO A 4 7.62 14.84 -16.04
CA PRO A 4 7.31 14.38 -14.68
C PRO A 4 6.27 13.26 -14.75
N GLY A 5 6.36 12.29 -13.85
CA GLY A 5 5.38 11.23 -13.75
C GLY A 5 4.04 11.79 -13.27
N ARG A 6 3.00 10.96 -13.35
CA ARG A 6 1.68 11.31 -12.84
C ARG A 6 1.71 11.47 -11.33
N THR A 7 0.92 12.42 -10.82
CA THR A 7 0.65 12.51 -9.40
C THR A 7 -0.33 11.41 -9.00
N VAL A 8 -0.44 11.15 -7.70
CA VAL A 8 -1.43 10.20 -7.17
C VAL A 8 -2.85 10.61 -7.58
N ASP A 9 -3.18 11.89 -7.48
CA ASP A 9 -4.51 12.39 -7.87
C ASP A 9 -4.80 12.16 -9.34
N GLU A 10 -3.85 12.46 -10.20
CA GLU A 10 -3.99 12.21 -11.64
C GLU A 10 -4.19 10.72 -11.95
N ALA A 11 -3.42 9.87 -11.26
CA ALA A 11 -3.52 8.42 -11.41
C ALA A 11 -4.92 7.92 -11.05
N ILE A 12 -5.45 8.37 -9.92
CA ILE A 12 -6.78 7.97 -9.45
C ILE A 12 -7.85 8.37 -10.47
N LEU A 13 -7.77 9.61 -10.98
CA LEU A 13 -8.74 10.11 -11.97
C LEU A 13 -8.71 9.31 -13.28
N SER A 14 -7.59 8.69 -13.61
CA SER A 14 -7.45 7.88 -14.83
C SER A 14 -8.06 6.48 -14.72
N LEU A 15 -8.39 6.04 -13.51
CA LEU A 15 -8.88 4.68 -13.27
C LEU A 15 -10.36 4.49 -13.64
N PRO A 16 -10.75 3.27 -14.04
CA PRO A 16 -12.17 2.92 -14.11
C PRO A 16 -12.85 3.19 -12.77
N LYS A 17 -14.14 3.53 -12.81
CA LYS A 17 -14.90 3.95 -11.61
C LYS A 17 -14.85 2.94 -10.46
N THR A 18 -14.90 1.65 -10.75
CA THR A 18 -14.85 0.61 -9.72
C THR A 18 -13.52 0.58 -8.99
N GLU A 19 -12.41 0.65 -9.73
CA GLU A 19 -11.08 0.74 -9.12
C GLU A 19 -10.92 2.05 -8.37
N GLN A 20 -11.37 3.14 -8.98
CA GLN A 20 -11.27 4.48 -8.38
C GLN A 20 -11.94 4.52 -7.00
N ALA A 21 -13.13 3.95 -6.86
CA ALA A 21 -13.86 3.93 -5.60
C ALA A 21 -13.09 3.18 -4.51
N VAL A 22 -12.53 2.02 -4.84
CA VAL A 22 -11.74 1.21 -3.90
C VAL A 22 -10.46 1.95 -3.51
N VAL A 23 -9.74 2.48 -4.48
CA VAL A 23 -8.50 3.22 -4.24
C VAL A 23 -8.74 4.43 -3.34
N ARG A 24 -9.78 5.22 -3.61
CA ARG A 24 -10.12 6.39 -2.79
C ARG A 24 -10.43 6.00 -1.34
N ARG A 25 -11.16 4.91 -1.15
CA ARG A 25 -11.47 4.45 0.21
C ARG A 25 -10.24 4.00 0.96
N LEU A 26 -9.38 3.21 0.32
CA LEU A 26 -8.10 2.78 0.92
C LEU A 26 -7.20 3.97 1.23
N ARG A 27 -7.11 4.92 0.30
CA ARG A 27 -6.32 6.14 0.49
C ARG A 27 -6.79 6.90 1.73
N THR A 28 -8.10 7.08 1.89
CA THR A 28 -8.68 7.77 3.05
C THR A 28 -8.28 7.08 4.35
N LEU A 29 -8.42 5.76 4.42
CA LEU A 29 -8.06 4.99 5.61
C LEU A 29 -6.56 5.09 5.92
N ILE A 30 -5.73 5.01 4.90
CA ILE A 30 -4.28 5.10 5.08
C ILE A 30 -3.88 6.49 5.60
N LEU A 31 -4.40 7.54 5.01
CA LEU A 31 -4.06 8.92 5.42
C LEU A 31 -4.56 9.21 6.84
N GLU A 32 -5.69 8.62 7.25
CA GLU A 32 -6.17 8.74 8.63
C GLU A 32 -5.27 8.00 9.62
N CYS A 33 -4.87 6.77 9.27
CA CYS A 33 -4.13 5.89 10.19
C CYS A 33 -2.63 6.15 10.20
N LEU A 34 -2.09 6.72 9.13
CA LEU A 34 -0.67 7.00 8.97
C LEU A 34 -0.43 8.49 8.74
N PRO A 35 -0.80 9.36 9.70
CA PRO A 35 -0.73 10.81 9.48
C PRO A 35 0.70 11.34 9.32
N LYS A 36 1.70 10.57 9.75
CA LYS A 36 3.11 10.96 9.63
C LYS A 36 3.78 10.41 8.39
N ALA A 37 3.11 9.53 7.63
CA ALA A 37 3.66 8.98 6.41
C ALA A 37 3.56 9.96 5.26
N GLU A 38 4.52 9.90 4.35
CA GLU A 38 4.52 10.68 3.12
C GLU A 38 3.93 9.83 2.00
N GLU A 39 2.96 10.38 1.29
CA GLU A 39 2.37 9.75 0.11
C GLU A 39 3.16 10.18 -1.13
N LYS A 40 3.68 9.22 -1.89
CA LYS A 40 4.40 9.47 -3.14
C LYS A 40 3.85 8.61 -4.26
N GLY A 41 3.78 9.17 -5.47
CA GLY A 41 3.46 8.40 -6.67
C GLY A 41 4.73 7.78 -7.24
N TYR A 42 4.69 6.49 -7.57
CA TYR A 42 5.85 5.75 -8.07
C TYR A 42 5.66 5.26 -9.51
N TYR A 43 6.76 4.88 -10.11
CA TYR A 43 6.85 4.27 -11.44
C TYR A 43 6.36 5.16 -12.59
N GLY A 44 6.34 6.48 -12.39
CA GLY A 44 5.82 7.41 -13.40
C GLY A 44 4.32 7.30 -13.62
N LEU A 45 3.64 6.38 -12.91
CA LEU A 45 2.22 6.09 -13.04
C LEU A 45 1.37 6.74 -11.94
N GLY A 46 2.01 7.26 -10.91
CA GLY A 46 1.31 7.82 -9.74
C GLY A 46 0.79 6.73 -8.80
N VAL A 47 1.42 5.55 -8.79
CA VAL A 47 1.05 4.47 -7.85
C VAL A 47 1.34 4.91 -6.42
N PRO A 48 0.31 4.97 -5.53
CA PRO A 48 0.50 5.51 -4.18
C PRO A 48 1.33 4.58 -3.29
N PHE A 49 2.46 5.08 -2.82
CA PHE A 49 3.28 4.45 -1.79
C PHE A 49 3.33 5.36 -0.57
N TYR A 50 3.35 4.77 0.60
CA TYR A 50 3.33 5.48 1.88
C TYR A 50 4.59 5.12 2.66
N THR A 51 5.39 6.14 2.97
CA THR A 51 6.75 6.00 3.52
C THR A 51 6.93 6.88 4.74
N ARG A 52 7.63 6.39 5.75
CA ARG A 52 8.12 7.20 6.84
C ARG A 52 9.58 6.85 7.14
N HIS A 53 9.85 5.92 8.03
CA HIS A 53 11.22 5.42 8.27
C HIS A 53 11.61 4.44 7.17
N ARG A 54 10.63 3.61 6.75
CA ARG A 54 10.74 2.74 5.59
C ARG A 54 9.44 2.82 4.80
N MET A 55 9.38 2.16 3.67
CA MET A 55 8.12 2.02 2.94
C MET A 55 7.19 1.15 3.77
N ILE A 56 5.97 1.63 4.02
CA ILE A 56 4.99 0.97 4.88
C ILE A 56 4.01 0.16 4.06
N CYS A 57 3.36 0.79 3.09
CA CYS A 57 2.33 0.14 2.27
C CYS A 57 2.15 0.86 0.94
N PHE A 58 1.39 0.24 0.05
CA PHE A 58 1.06 0.82 -1.25
C PHE A 58 -0.31 0.34 -1.72
N ILE A 59 -0.88 1.08 -2.68
CA ILE A 59 -2.13 0.71 -3.35
C ILE A 59 -1.82 0.50 -4.83
N TRP A 60 -2.05 -0.71 -5.34
CA TRP A 60 -1.77 -1.03 -6.74
C TRP A 60 -3.05 -1.40 -7.48
N PRO A 61 -3.61 -0.50 -8.30
CA PRO A 61 -4.78 -0.82 -9.13
C PRO A 61 -4.38 -1.75 -10.29
N SER A 62 -5.25 -2.69 -10.62
CA SER A 62 -4.96 -3.66 -11.69
C SER A 62 -4.79 -3.00 -13.07
N SER A 63 -5.41 -1.83 -13.28
CA SER A 63 -5.26 -1.07 -14.53
C SER A 63 -3.81 -0.60 -14.77
N PHE A 64 -2.98 -0.57 -13.71
CA PHE A 64 -1.56 -0.30 -13.79
C PHE A 64 -0.75 -1.59 -13.86
N ALA A 65 -1.32 -2.63 -14.43
CA ALA A 65 -0.68 -3.93 -14.54
C ALA A 65 0.55 -3.85 -15.43
N TRP A 66 1.69 -3.92 -14.81
CA TRP A 66 3.01 -3.79 -15.41
C TRP A 66 3.31 -5.00 -16.31
N GLY A 67 2.96 -4.87 -17.60
CA GLY A 67 3.16 -5.93 -18.59
C GLY A 67 2.24 -7.15 -18.45
N LYS A 68 1.28 -7.15 -17.51
CA LYS A 68 0.34 -8.25 -17.33
C LYS A 68 -0.96 -7.98 -18.09
N LYS A 69 -1.50 -9.03 -18.69
CA LYS A 69 -2.81 -8.94 -19.35
C LYS A 69 -3.93 -8.86 -18.30
N PRO A 70 -5.04 -8.14 -18.58
CA PRO A 70 -6.14 -8.00 -17.60
C PRO A 70 -6.65 -9.32 -17.00
N LYS A 71 -6.72 -10.37 -17.77
CA LYS A 71 -7.18 -11.68 -17.29
C LYS A 71 -6.25 -12.32 -16.25
N GLU A 72 -4.99 -11.90 -16.19
CA GLU A 72 -4.05 -12.38 -15.18
C GLU A 72 -4.28 -11.74 -13.81
N ASN A 73 -5.07 -10.67 -13.76
CA ASN A 73 -5.42 -9.97 -12.54
C ASN A 73 -6.83 -10.33 -12.04
N LYS A 74 -7.40 -11.43 -12.53
CA LYS A 74 -8.72 -11.88 -12.09
C LYS A 74 -8.74 -12.11 -10.58
N GLY A 75 -9.70 -11.49 -9.89
CA GLY A 75 -9.78 -11.55 -8.43
C GLY A 75 -8.82 -10.60 -7.73
N LYS A 76 -8.15 -9.70 -8.46
CA LYS A 76 -7.17 -8.77 -7.91
C LYS A 76 -7.37 -7.37 -8.49
N LEU A 77 -8.57 -6.80 -8.30
CA LEU A 77 -8.91 -5.47 -8.84
C LEU A 77 -7.97 -4.39 -8.29
N VAL A 78 -7.82 -4.35 -6.97
CA VAL A 78 -6.90 -3.43 -6.29
C VAL A 78 -6.11 -4.22 -5.25
N THR A 79 -4.80 -4.03 -5.24
CA THR A 79 -3.91 -4.66 -4.26
C THR A 79 -3.53 -3.65 -3.20
N LEU A 80 -3.76 -3.99 -1.93
CA LEU A 80 -3.18 -3.27 -0.80
C LEU A 80 -1.99 -4.10 -0.33
N GLY A 81 -0.79 -3.57 -0.54
CA GLY A 81 0.45 -4.27 -0.18
C GLY A 81 1.08 -3.66 1.06
N PHE A 82 1.56 -4.53 1.96
CA PHE A 82 2.32 -4.13 3.14
C PHE A 82 3.78 -4.49 2.92
N CYS A 83 4.63 -3.46 2.89
CA CYS A 83 6.03 -3.61 2.50
C CYS A 83 6.84 -4.44 3.49
N GLN A 84 6.45 -4.45 4.77
CA GLN A 84 7.05 -5.26 5.81
C GLN A 84 6.05 -6.32 6.30
N GLY A 85 5.26 -6.87 5.39
CA GLY A 85 4.20 -7.83 5.72
C GLY A 85 4.69 -9.08 6.42
N ASN A 86 5.94 -9.49 6.14
CA ASN A 86 6.57 -10.64 6.81
C ASN A 86 6.75 -10.45 8.32
N LEU A 87 6.73 -9.21 8.79
CA LEU A 87 6.86 -8.89 10.22
C LEU A 87 5.49 -8.76 10.91
N MET A 88 4.41 -8.77 10.15
CA MET A 88 3.06 -8.63 10.69
C MET A 88 2.55 -9.97 11.22
N SER A 89 1.65 -9.92 12.21
CA SER A 89 1.09 -11.12 12.84
C SER A 89 0.31 -11.99 11.88
N ASN A 90 -0.50 -11.37 11.02
CA ASN A 90 -1.30 -12.06 9.98
C ASN A 90 -2.08 -13.25 10.52
N GLU A 91 -2.64 -13.14 11.73
CA GLU A 91 -3.34 -14.23 12.44
C GLU A 91 -4.55 -14.76 11.65
N ASP A 92 -5.32 -13.89 11.04
CA ASP A 92 -6.49 -14.25 10.23
C ASP A 92 -6.13 -14.65 8.79
N GLY A 93 -4.84 -14.57 8.43
CA GLY A 93 -4.38 -15.03 7.13
C GLY A 93 -4.86 -14.21 5.94
N VAL A 94 -5.32 -12.97 6.16
CA VAL A 94 -5.83 -12.13 5.06
C VAL A 94 -4.71 -11.63 4.14
N LEU A 95 -3.49 -11.54 4.66
CA LEU A 95 -2.34 -11.12 3.87
C LEU A 95 -1.71 -12.33 3.20
N LYS A 96 -1.48 -12.23 1.90
CA LYS A 96 -0.93 -13.32 1.07
C LYS A 96 0.50 -13.01 0.68
N ALA A 97 1.40 -13.95 0.96
CA ALA A 97 2.81 -13.85 0.57
C ALA A 97 3.01 -14.20 -0.91
N GLU A 98 2.35 -15.24 -1.38
CA GLU A 98 2.44 -15.76 -2.76
C GLU A 98 3.89 -15.93 -3.22
N GLY A 99 4.73 -16.52 -2.37
CA GLY A 99 6.14 -16.73 -2.65
C GLY A 99 7.05 -15.53 -2.39
N ARG A 100 6.49 -14.37 -2.03
CA ARG A 100 7.29 -13.18 -1.68
C ARG A 100 7.84 -13.32 -0.27
N LYS A 101 9.06 -12.85 -0.05
CA LYS A 101 9.74 -12.97 1.24
C LYS A 101 9.38 -11.86 2.22
N GLN A 102 8.96 -10.71 1.74
CA GLN A 102 8.78 -9.51 2.56
C GLN A 102 7.42 -8.86 2.37
N VAL A 103 7.02 -8.60 1.13
CA VAL A 103 5.76 -7.90 0.82
C VAL A 103 4.59 -8.88 0.84
N TYR A 104 3.63 -8.61 1.71
CA TYR A 104 2.40 -9.40 1.80
C TYR A 104 1.23 -8.52 1.36
N CYS A 105 0.30 -9.08 0.64
CA CYS A 105 -0.77 -8.33 -0.01
C CYS A 105 -2.16 -8.86 0.33
N MET A 106 -3.15 -7.97 0.31
CA MET A 106 -4.55 -8.34 0.27
C MET A 106 -5.18 -7.77 -1.00
N TYR A 107 -6.16 -8.46 -1.54
CA TYR A 107 -6.81 -8.08 -2.80
C TYR A 107 -8.26 -7.69 -2.55
N ILE A 108 -8.66 -6.56 -3.10
CA ILE A 108 -9.97 -5.96 -2.86
C ILE A 108 -10.64 -5.73 -4.21
N ASN A 109 -11.81 -6.33 -4.42
CA ASN A 109 -12.49 -6.32 -5.71
C ASN A 109 -13.73 -5.42 -5.74
N SER A 110 -14.16 -4.91 -4.59
CA SER A 110 -15.28 -3.98 -4.51
C SER A 110 -15.26 -3.24 -3.18
N LEU A 111 -15.99 -2.14 -3.10
CA LEU A 111 -16.13 -1.39 -1.83
C LEU A 111 -16.71 -2.25 -0.71
N THR A 112 -17.60 -3.18 -1.05
CA THR A 112 -18.24 -4.05 -0.06
C THR A 112 -17.27 -5.02 0.59
N GLU A 113 -16.14 -5.30 -0.04
CA GLU A 113 -15.10 -6.15 0.53
C GLU A 113 -14.20 -5.43 1.53
N ILE A 114 -14.27 -4.10 1.60
CA ILE A 114 -13.47 -3.32 2.54
C ILE A 114 -14.09 -3.40 3.94
N ASN A 115 -13.38 -4.01 4.86
CA ASN A 115 -13.68 -3.96 6.28
C ASN A 115 -12.78 -2.89 6.89
N ASP A 116 -13.35 -1.72 7.17
CA ASP A 116 -12.58 -0.57 7.66
C ASP A 116 -11.79 -0.89 8.92
N ASP A 117 -12.41 -1.56 9.89
CA ASP A 117 -11.76 -1.88 11.16
C ASP A 117 -10.59 -2.86 10.98
N GLN A 118 -10.76 -3.84 10.10
CA GLN A 118 -9.68 -4.78 9.76
C GLN A 118 -8.50 -4.05 9.13
N ILE A 119 -8.77 -3.15 8.18
CA ILE A 119 -7.71 -2.39 7.51
C ILE A 119 -7.04 -1.43 8.46
N ARG A 120 -7.80 -0.76 9.34
CA ARG A 120 -7.23 0.11 10.37
C ARG A 120 -6.29 -0.66 11.29
N ALA A 121 -6.70 -1.85 11.73
CA ALA A 121 -5.86 -2.69 12.58
C ALA A 121 -4.55 -3.08 11.89
N LEU A 122 -4.61 -3.45 10.61
CA LEU A 122 -3.43 -3.77 9.81
C LEU A 122 -2.51 -2.55 9.67
N LEU A 123 -3.08 -1.38 9.41
CA LEU A 123 -2.30 -0.15 9.25
C LEU A 123 -1.62 0.26 10.55
N PHE A 124 -2.31 0.14 11.70
CA PHE A 124 -1.71 0.43 13.00
C PHE A 124 -0.56 -0.52 13.31
N GLU A 125 -0.72 -1.80 13.03
CA GLU A 125 0.36 -2.76 13.19
C GLU A 125 1.56 -2.42 12.29
N ALA A 126 1.29 -2.07 11.04
CA ALA A 126 2.34 -1.67 10.09
C ALA A 126 3.07 -0.41 10.58
N GLU A 127 2.34 0.55 11.15
CA GLU A 127 2.94 1.77 11.72
C GLU A 127 3.85 1.43 12.89
N MET A 128 3.42 0.56 13.79
CA MET A 128 4.23 0.11 14.93
C MET A 128 5.53 -0.54 14.48
N ILE A 129 5.46 -1.37 13.45
CA ILE A 129 6.65 -2.00 12.86
C ILE A 129 7.60 -0.94 12.30
N ASP A 130 7.07 0.04 11.58
CA ASP A 130 7.88 1.12 11.02
C ASP A 130 8.54 1.96 12.12
N GLU A 131 7.85 2.20 13.24
CA GLU A 131 8.41 2.90 14.40
C GLU A 131 9.63 2.18 14.95
N THR A 132 9.63 0.83 14.95
CA THR A 132 10.81 0.08 15.41
C THR A 132 12.04 0.37 14.56
N PHE A 133 11.87 0.55 13.26
CA PHE A 133 12.97 0.94 12.38
C PHE A 133 13.47 2.35 12.69
N GLY A 134 12.58 3.26 13.03
CA GLY A 134 12.94 4.62 13.46
C GLY A 134 13.76 4.62 14.74
N LEU A 135 13.38 3.80 15.71
CA LEU A 135 14.13 3.64 16.97
C LEU A 135 15.52 3.06 16.75
N LYS A 136 15.65 2.08 15.87
CA LYS A 136 16.96 1.50 15.50
C LYS A 136 17.86 2.55 14.88
N LYS A 137 17.36 3.41 14.02
CA LYS A 137 18.13 4.51 13.41
C LYS A 137 18.63 5.49 14.47
N LYS A 138 17.80 5.85 15.45
CA LYS A 138 18.19 6.73 16.56
C LYS A 138 19.29 6.12 17.41
N ARG A 139 19.18 4.82 17.75
CA ARG A 139 20.20 4.10 18.50
C ARG A 139 21.55 4.11 17.79
N LYS A 140 21.57 3.88 16.49
CA LYS A 140 22.80 3.93 15.69
C LYS A 140 23.45 5.31 15.74
N LYS A 141 22.67 6.38 15.68
CA LYS A 141 23.18 7.76 15.78
C LYS A 141 23.81 8.04 17.16
N ILE A 142 23.19 7.56 18.22
CA ILE A 142 23.67 7.78 19.60
C ILE A 142 24.96 7.01 19.86
N ASN A 143 25.12 5.82 19.28
CA ASN A 143 26.26 4.94 19.52
C ASN A 143 27.46 5.18 18.59
N ARG A 144 27.42 6.24 17.78
CA ARG A 144 28.56 6.63 16.92
C ARG A 144 29.52 7.55 17.65
#